data_035c6301fc3e16f7369e14eb6e9d21d0
#
_entry.id   035c6301fc3e16f7369e14eb6e9d21d0
#
_cell.length_a   1.000
_cell.length_b   1.000
_cell.length_c   1.000
_cell.angle_alpha   90.00
_cell.angle_beta   90.00
_cell.angle_gamma   90.00
#
_symmetry.space_group_name_H-M   'P 1'
#
loop_
_entity.id
_entity.type
_entity.pdbx_description
1 polymer ?
#
loop_
_entity_poly.entity_id
_entity_poly.type
_entity_poly.pdbx_seq_one_letter_code
_entity_poly.pdbx_strand_id
1 'polypeptide(L)'
;MADFEMLTIQGLGVSFDGFKAVDDLNFLVDRNELRVVIGPNGAGKTTLLDLICGKTKATTGSIMFKTMDLTQMKEHDIVRAGVGRKFQTPSIYENLTVSENLEVSFPRGRTAFGALFFRRTEDVVERVKKVAEEVLLTDKLEQQAALLSHGQKQWLEIGMLLMQDPELLMLDEPVAGMTVNEREQTAELLNRISKNRSVIVIEHDMEFVRKIAHKVTVLHQGKVIAEGSMDKVTADPRVIEVYLGH
;
A
#
# COMPACT_ATOMS: atom_id res chain seq x y z
N MET A 1 -3.80 -20.70 -14.33
CA MET A 1 -3.03 -19.64 -13.65
C MET A 1 -2.53 -20.25 -12.36
N ALA A 2 -1.27 -20.05 -12.02
CA ALA A 2 -0.71 -20.66 -10.81
C ALA A 2 -1.37 -20.02 -9.58
N ASP A 3 -1.67 -20.84 -8.58
CA ASP A 3 -2.34 -20.45 -7.30
C ASP A 3 -1.54 -19.43 -6.46
N PHE A 4 -0.41 -18.96 -6.98
CA PHE A 4 0.56 -18.09 -6.30
C PHE A 4 0.45 -16.61 -6.68
N GLU A 5 -0.17 -16.26 -7.80
CA GLU A 5 -0.24 -14.87 -8.28
C GLU A 5 -1.32 -14.08 -7.53
N MET A 6 -0.95 -12.92 -6.95
CA MET A 6 -1.88 -11.99 -6.32
C MET A 6 -2.28 -10.87 -7.27
N LEU A 7 -1.31 -10.27 -7.96
CA LEU A 7 -1.52 -9.19 -8.91
C LEU A 7 -0.67 -9.43 -10.16
N THR A 8 -1.29 -9.41 -11.34
CA THR A 8 -0.60 -9.54 -12.64
C THR A 8 -0.97 -8.36 -13.52
N ILE A 9 0.02 -7.62 -13.97
CA ILE A 9 -0.12 -6.48 -14.87
C ILE A 9 0.60 -6.80 -16.17
N GLN A 10 -0.08 -6.60 -17.31
CA GLN A 10 0.46 -6.90 -18.64
C GLN A 10 0.23 -5.74 -19.60
N GLY A 11 1.30 -5.25 -20.22
CA GLY A 11 1.28 -4.21 -21.25
C GLY A 11 0.60 -2.91 -20.80
N LEU A 12 0.65 -2.60 -19.49
CA LEU A 12 -0.07 -1.47 -18.90
C LEU A 12 0.50 -0.15 -19.42
N GLY A 13 -0.38 0.73 -19.89
CA GLY A 13 -0.03 2.05 -20.35
C GLY A 13 -1.04 3.10 -19.97
N VAL A 14 -0.55 4.31 -19.65
CA VAL A 14 -1.35 5.52 -19.48
C VAL A 14 -0.57 6.74 -19.96
N SER A 15 -1.27 7.62 -20.67
CA SER A 15 -0.72 8.87 -21.17
C SER A 15 -1.56 10.05 -20.67
N PHE A 16 -0.91 11.13 -20.27
CA PHE A 16 -1.50 12.42 -19.91
C PHE A 16 -0.98 13.49 -20.89
N ASP A 17 -1.84 14.06 -21.69
CA ASP A 17 -1.51 15.11 -22.67
C ASP A 17 -0.30 14.76 -23.58
N GLY A 18 -0.20 13.49 -23.97
CA GLY A 18 0.91 12.97 -24.80
C GLY A 18 2.14 12.49 -24.02
N PHE A 19 2.23 12.77 -22.73
CA PHE A 19 3.28 12.22 -21.86
C PHE A 19 2.90 10.83 -21.35
N LYS A 20 3.68 9.83 -21.68
CA LYS A 20 3.48 8.45 -21.19
C LYS A 20 4.02 8.31 -19.77
N ALA A 21 3.14 8.37 -18.80
CA ALA A 21 3.50 8.19 -17.39
C ALA A 21 3.75 6.71 -17.03
N VAL A 22 3.09 5.79 -17.73
CA VAL A 22 3.35 4.33 -17.72
C VAL A 22 3.31 3.86 -19.17
N ASP A 23 4.30 3.06 -19.60
CA ASP A 23 4.50 2.64 -20.98
C ASP A 23 4.90 1.16 -21.06
N ASP A 24 3.96 0.32 -21.51
CA ASP A 24 4.14 -1.13 -21.69
C ASP A 24 4.69 -1.84 -20.42
N LEU A 25 4.11 -1.47 -19.26
CA LEU A 25 4.57 -1.96 -17.97
C LEU A 25 4.03 -3.37 -17.71
N ASN A 26 4.95 -4.29 -17.38
CA ASN A 26 4.65 -5.65 -16.93
C ASN A 26 5.13 -5.81 -15.49
N PHE A 27 4.26 -6.30 -14.60
CA PHE A 27 4.53 -6.37 -13.17
C PHE A 27 3.73 -7.50 -12.53
N LEU A 28 4.40 -8.30 -11.71
CA LEU A 28 3.81 -9.45 -11.03
C LEU A 28 4.11 -9.36 -9.54
N VAL A 29 3.10 -9.58 -8.71
CA VAL A 29 3.23 -9.72 -7.25
C VAL A 29 2.63 -11.05 -6.83
N ASP A 30 3.41 -11.83 -6.09
CA ASP A 30 2.98 -13.11 -5.55
C ASP A 30 2.16 -12.94 -4.26
N ARG A 31 1.48 -14.00 -3.83
CA ARG A 31 0.78 -14.03 -2.52
C ARG A 31 1.79 -13.92 -1.41
N ASN A 32 1.45 -13.13 -0.39
CA ASN A 32 2.28 -12.91 0.81
C ASN A 32 3.69 -12.38 0.46
N GLU A 33 3.79 -11.67 -0.64
CA GLU A 33 5.02 -10.99 -1.04
C GLU A 33 5.03 -9.55 -0.54
N LEU A 34 6.18 -9.09 -0.01
CA LEU A 34 6.47 -7.69 0.20
C LEU A 34 7.33 -7.19 -0.96
N ARG A 35 6.66 -6.52 -1.90
CA ARG A 35 7.26 -5.90 -3.07
C ARG A 35 7.57 -4.44 -2.81
N VAL A 36 8.81 -4.03 -3.01
CA VAL A 36 9.16 -2.60 -2.98
C VAL A 36 9.39 -2.09 -4.39
N VAL A 37 8.76 -0.95 -4.70
CA VAL A 37 8.91 -0.25 -5.98
C VAL A 37 9.74 1.00 -5.73
N ILE A 38 10.90 1.09 -6.36
CA ILE A 38 11.80 2.23 -6.29
C ILE A 38 11.95 2.88 -7.67
N GLY A 39 12.53 4.07 -7.71
CA GLY A 39 12.79 4.82 -8.94
C GLY A 39 12.84 6.32 -8.68
N PRO A 40 13.39 7.12 -9.60
CA PRO A 40 13.45 8.57 -9.47
C PRO A 40 12.05 9.20 -9.44
N ASN A 41 11.99 10.50 -9.10
CA ASN A 41 10.76 11.27 -9.21
C ASN A 41 10.28 11.30 -10.67
N GLY A 42 8.96 11.14 -10.88
CA GLY A 42 8.39 11.07 -12.22
C GLY A 42 8.55 9.69 -12.91
N ALA A 43 9.11 8.68 -12.26
CA ALA A 43 9.26 7.33 -12.84
C ALA A 43 7.94 6.58 -13.08
N GLY A 44 6.80 7.08 -12.58
CA GLY A 44 5.48 6.45 -12.72
C GLY A 44 5.02 5.64 -11.52
N LYS A 45 5.75 5.67 -10.39
CA LYS A 45 5.44 4.86 -9.20
C LYS A 45 4.04 5.12 -8.63
N THR A 46 3.71 6.36 -8.29
CA THR A 46 2.39 6.73 -7.77
C THR A 46 1.29 6.50 -8.81
N THR A 47 1.59 6.75 -10.10
CA THR A 47 0.68 6.46 -11.22
C THR A 47 0.36 4.96 -11.30
N LEU A 48 1.33 4.08 -11.06
CA LEU A 48 1.10 2.64 -11.00
C LEU A 48 0.09 2.29 -9.90
N LEU A 49 0.24 2.85 -8.69
CA LEU A 49 -0.74 2.63 -7.62
C LEU A 49 -2.11 3.25 -7.95
N ASP A 50 -2.15 4.42 -8.62
CA ASP A 50 -3.40 5.06 -9.07
C ASP A 50 -4.14 4.19 -10.09
N LEU A 51 -3.42 3.50 -10.98
CA LEU A 51 -3.98 2.56 -11.95
C LEU A 51 -4.54 1.30 -11.26
N ILE A 52 -3.78 0.71 -10.31
CA ILE A 52 -4.21 -0.49 -9.59
C ILE A 52 -5.47 -0.23 -8.76
N CYS A 53 -5.58 0.93 -8.10
CA CYS A 53 -6.77 1.26 -7.30
C CYS A 53 -7.94 1.86 -8.10
N GLY A 54 -7.79 2.03 -9.43
CA GLY A 54 -8.85 2.52 -10.33
C GLY A 54 -9.08 4.03 -10.30
N LYS A 55 -8.26 4.80 -9.58
CA LYS A 55 -8.29 6.27 -9.55
C LYS A 55 -7.91 6.87 -10.91
N THR A 56 -6.98 6.22 -11.60
CA THR A 56 -6.63 6.52 -13.00
C THR A 56 -7.01 5.34 -13.87
N LYS A 57 -7.56 5.61 -15.07
CA LYS A 57 -7.90 4.56 -16.02
C LYS A 57 -6.73 4.28 -16.96
N ALA A 58 -6.42 3.02 -17.16
CA ALA A 58 -5.43 2.58 -18.13
C ALA A 58 -5.90 2.88 -19.56
N THR A 59 -4.96 3.26 -20.43
CA THR A 59 -5.22 3.42 -21.87
C THR A 59 -5.02 2.10 -22.60
N THR A 60 -4.06 1.27 -22.15
CA THR A 60 -3.74 -0.04 -22.72
C THR A 60 -3.39 -1.03 -21.61
N GLY A 61 -3.41 -2.32 -21.94
CA GLY A 61 -3.02 -3.39 -21.04
C GLY A 61 -4.13 -3.83 -20.08
N SER A 62 -3.76 -4.68 -19.13
CA SER A 62 -4.69 -5.24 -18.15
C SER A 62 -4.07 -5.31 -16.76
N ILE A 63 -4.93 -5.27 -15.74
CA ILE A 63 -4.58 -5.44 -14.33
C ILE A 63 -5.46 -6.54 -13.75
N MET A 64 -4.89 -7.70 -13.54
CA MET A 64 -5.57 -8.85 -12.94
C MET A 64 -5.22 -8.95 -11.46
N PHE A 65 -6.22 -8.86 -10.60
CA PHE A 65 -6.11 -9.16 -9.18
C PHE A 65 -6.75 -10.51 -8.93
N LYS A 66 -5.94 -11.54 -8.70
CA LYS A 66 -6.36 -12.94 -8.73
C LYS A 66 -7.04 -13.26 -10.08
N THR A 67 -8.36 -13.49 -10.08
CA THR A 67 -9.16 -13.77 -11.27
C THR A 67 -9.99 -12.56 -11.74
N MET A 68 -9.89 -11.42 -11.09
CA MET A 68 -10.68 -10.22 -11.38
C MET A 68 -9.88 -9.21 -12.20
N ASP A 69 -10.45 -8.72 -13.30
CA ASP A 69 -9.88 -7.63 -14.07
C ASP A 69 -10.27 -6.28 -13.44
N LEU A 70 -9.29 -5.59 -12.86
CA LEU A 70 -9.48 -4.31 -12.20
C LEU A 70 -9.65 -3.14 -13.18
N THR A 71 -9.23 -3.28 -14.45
CA THR A 71 -9.22 -2.15 -15.42
C THR A 71 -10.61 -1.57 -15.67
N GLN A 72 -11.65 -2.40 -15.55
CA GLN A 72 -13.05 -2.03 -15.77
C GLN A 72 -13.81 -1.74 -14.47
N MET A 73 -13.20 -2.01 -13.31
CA MET A 73 -13.86 -1.83 -12.02
C MET A 73 -13.82 -0.37 -11.57
N LYS A 74 -14.79 0.01 -10.72
CA LYS A 74 -14.78 1.30 -10.02
C LYS A 74 -13.92 1.17 -8.76
N GLU A 75 -13.35 2.29 -8.31
CA GLU A 75 -12.49 2.35 -7.13
C GLU A 75 -13.09 1.64 -5.89
N HIS A 76 -14.38 1.91 -5.59
CA HIS A 76 -15.04 1.29 -4.44
C HIS A 76 -15.25 -0.23 -4.57
N ASP A 77 -15.35 -0.75 -5.81
CA ASP A 77 -15.47 -2.21 -6.04
C ASP A 77 -14.09 -2.87 -5.91
N ILE A 78 -13.02 -2.19 -6.33
CA ILE A 78 -11.63 -2.63 -6.15
C ILE A 78 -11.30 -2.74 -4.64
N VAL A 79 -11.70 -1.74 -3.85
CA VAL A 79 -11.54 -1.78 -2.38
C VAL A 79 -12.31 -2.97 -1.79
N ARG A 80 -13.55 -3.21 -2.23
CA ARG A 80 -14.35 -4.37 -1.79
C ARG A 80 -13.77 -5.71 -2.21
N ALA A 81 -13.06 -5.74 -3.33
CA ALA A 81 -12.36 -6.93 -3.80
C ALA A 81 -11.16 -7.30 -2.93
N GLY A 82 -10.70 -6.41 -2.04
CA GLY A 82 -9.60 -6.65 -1.11
C GLY A 82 -8.30 -5.91 -1.43
N VAL A 83 -8.36 -4.83 -2.22
CA VAL A 83 -7.20 -3.96 -2.49
C VAL A 83 -7.30 -2.73 -1.60
N GLY A 84 -6.37 -2.57 -0.65
CA GLY A 84 -6.26 -1.41 0.23
C GLY A 84 -5.12 -0.50 -0.21
N ARG A 85 -5.36 0.83 -0.20
CA ARG A 85 -4.33 1.82 -0.50
C ARG A 85 -4.28 2.91 0.56
N LYS A 86 -3.07 3.18 1.06
CA LYS A 86 -2.76 4.37 1.85
C LYS A 86 -2.39 5.51 0.90
N PHE A 87 -3.11 6.63 1.02
CA PHE A 87 -2.79 7.85 0.29
C PHE A 87 -1.74 8.68 1.04
N GLN A 88 -1.05 9.58 0.35
CA GLN A 88 0.00 10.45 0.93
C GLN A 88 -0.56 11.44 1.97
N THR A 89 -1.81 11.89 1.80
CA THR A 89 -2.45 12.78 2.77
C THR A 89 -3.08 11.96 3.89
N PRO A 90 -2.74 12.22 5.17
CA PRO A 90 -3.33 11.52 6.30
C PRO A 90 -4.86 11.59 6.31
N SER A 91 -5.50 10.43 6.44
CA SER A 91 -6.96 10.30 6.45
C SER A 91 -7.53 9.99 7.84
N ILE A 92 -6.80 10.35 8.91
CA ILE A 92 -7.22 10.14 10.29
C ILE A 92 -8.18 11.22 10.76
N TYR A 93 -9.12 10.85 11.60
CA TYR A 93 -10.02 11.77 12.31
C TYR A 93 -9.35 12.23 13.60
N GLU A 94 -8.68 13.39 13.58
CA GLU A 94 -7.84 13.87 14.68
C GLU A 94 -8.61 14.07 16.00
N ASN A 95 -9.89 14.43 15.94
CA ASN A 95 -10.74 14.62 17.10
C ASN A 95 -11.28 13.31 17.72
N LEU A 96 -11.12 12.20 17.03
CA LEU A 96 -11.50 10.87 17.50
C LEU A 96 -10.33 10.19 18.20
N THR A 97 -10.62 9.24 19.08
CA THR A 97 -9.62 8.34 19.65
C THR A 97 -9.08 7.36 18.60
N VAL A 98 -7.98 6.68 18.91
CA VAL A 98 -7.44 5.59 18.10
C VAL A 98 -8.50 4.51 17.88
N SER A 99 -9.18 4.10 18.95
CA SER A 99 -10.26 3.09 18.89
C SER A 99 -11.36 3.52 17.94
N GLU A 100 -11.85 4.76 18.06
CA GLU A 100 -12.92 5.29 17.20
C GLU A 100 -12.49 5.40 15.73
N ASN A 101 -11.25 5.81 15.44
CA ASN A 101 -10.71 5.82 14.07
C ASN A 101 -10.73 4.41 13.44
N LEU A 102 -10.33 3.40 14.22
CA LEU A 102 -10.38 2.01 13.76
C LEU A 102 -11.82 1.55 13.54
N GLU A 103 -12.73 1.84 14.49
CA GLU A 103 -14.15 1.45 14.40
C GLU A 103 -14.84 2.04 13.16
N VAL A 104 -14.61 3.33 12.84
CA VAL A 104 -15.19 4.00 11.65
C VAL A 104 -14.72 3.33 10.36
N SER A 105 -13.53 2.71 10.36
CA SER A 105 -12.97 2.01 9.20
C SER A 105 -13.50 0.59 9.02
N PHE A 106 -14.27 0.06 9.98
CA PHE A 106 -14.83 -1.29 9.90
C PHE A 106 -15.88 -1.40 8.77
N PRO A 107 -15.87 -2.46 7.94
CA PRO A 107 -16.65 -2.53 6.70
C PRO A 107 -18.17 -2.69 6.89
N ARG A 108 -18.65 -3.05 8.07
CA ARG A 108 -20.08 -3.20 8.37
C ARG A 108 -20.76 -1.86 8.62
N GLY A 109 -22.00 -1.72 8.18
CA GLY A 109 -22.83 -0.53 8.44
C GLY A 109 -22.63 0.64 7.48
N ARG A 110 -21.96 0.44 6.34
CA ARG A 110 -21.67 1.50 5.34
C ARG A 110 -22.86 1.95 4.48
N THR A 111 -24.06 1.44 4.73
CA THR A 111 -25.30 2.01 4.16
C THR A 111 -25.82 3.08 5.10
N ALA A 112 -26.54 4.10 4.58
CA ALA A 112 -27.12 5.17 5.41
C ALA A 112 -27.99 4.61 6.56
N PHE A 113 -28.74 3.52 6.31
CA PHE A 113 -29.49 2.80 7.33
C PHE A 113 -28.60 2.00 8.29
N GLY A 114 -27.53 1.37 7.79
CA GLY A 114 -26.58 0.61 8.61
C GLY A 114 -25.76 1.48 9.54
N ALA A 115 -25.41 2.71 9.12
CA ALA A 115 -24.71 3.69 9.96
C ALA A 115 -25.61 4.21 11.12
N LEU A 116 -26.92 4.37 10.85
CA LEU A 116 -27.89 4.82 11.87
C LEU A 116 -28.13 3.76 12.97
N PHE A 117 -27.91 2.47 12.65
CA PHE A 117 -28.11 1.34 13.55
C PHE A 117 -26.79 0.62 13.89
N PHE A 118 -25.64 1.26 13.62
CA PHE A 118 -24.36 0.69 13.99
C PHE A 118 -24.31 0.47 15.51
N ARG A 119 -24.13 -0.78 15.90
CA ARG A 119 -23.87 -1.15 17.30
C ARG A 119 -22.46 -1.66 17.39
N ARG A 120 -21.74 -1.20 18.40
CA ARG A 120 -20.43 -1.72 18.80
C ARG A 120 -20.61 -3.16 19.27
N THR A 121 -20.43 -4.10 18.38
CA THR A 121 -20.56 -5.55 18.65
C THR A 121 -19.24 -6.12 19.17
N GLU A 122 -19.27 -7.28 19.83
CA GLU A 122 -18.05 -7.90 20.37
C GLU A 122 -17.00 -8.17 19.28
N ASP A 123 -17.43 -8.57 18.08
CA ASP A 123 -16.56 -8.76 16.92
C ASP A 123 -15.85 -7.48 16.45
N VAL A 124 -16.49 -6.31 16.54
CA VAL A 124 -15.85 -5.02 16.25
C VAL A 124 -14.78 -4.70 17.28
N VAL A 125 -15.11 -4.88 18.57
CA VAL A 125 -14.17 -4.62 19.69
C VAL A 125 -12.96 -5.56 19.60
N GLU A 126 -13.18 -6.83 19.32
CA GLU A 126 -12.09 -7.79 19.15
C GLU A 126 -11.21 -7.46 17.94
N ARG A 127 -11.81 -7.10 16.81
CA ARG A 127 -11.08 -6.67 15.61
C ARG A 127 -10.27 -5.41 15.86
N VAL A 128 -10.81 -4.41 16.55
CA VAL A 128 -10.09 -3.18 16.95
C VAL A 128 -8.85 -3.53 17.78
N LYS A 129 -9.01 -4.36 18.81
CA LYS A 129 -7.89 -4.78 19.67
C LYS A 129 -6.81 -5.49 18.87
N LYS A 130 -7.20 -6.45 18.02
CA LYS A 130 -6.27 -7.20 17.17
C LYS A 130 -5.50 -6.28 16.21
N VAL A 131 -6.19 -5.34 15.56
CA VAL A 131 -5.53 -4.41 14.63
C VAL A 131 -4.65 -3.42 15.40
N ALA A 132 -5.08 -2.91 16.56
CA ALA A 132 -4.28 -2.02 17.39
C ALA A 132 -2.97 -2.69 17.86
N GLU A 133 -3.01 -3.99 18.19
CA GLU A 133 -1.82 -4.78 18.48
C GLU A 133 -0.93 -4.93 17.25
N GLU A 134 -1.53 -5.23 16.08
CA GLU A 134 -0.81 -5.37 14.82
C GLU A 134 -0.07 -4.09 14.44
N VAL A 135 -0.68 -2.90 14.68
CA VAL A 135 -0.08 -1.59 14.35
C VAL A 135 0.58 -0.87 15.53
N LEU A 136 0.90 -1.57 16.62
CA LEU A 136 1.66 -1.06 17.77
C LEU A 136 0.98 0.11 18.52
N LEU A 137 -0.35 0.14 18.57
CA LEU A 137 -1.15 1.20 19.21
C LEU A 137 -2.05 0.70 20.34
N THR A 138 -1.80 -0.49 20.91
CA THR A 138 -2.64 -1.09 21.96
C THR A 138 -2.77 -0.19 23.20
N ASP A 139 -1.66 0.44 23.61
CA ASP A 139 -1.60 1.34 24.77
C ASP A 139 -2.16 2.74 24.50
N LYS A 140 -2.59 3.02 23.27
CA LYS A 140 -3.08 4.31 22.77
C LYS A 140 -4.56 4.33 22.40
N LEU A 141 -5.28 3.21 22.57
CA LEU A 141 -6.66 3.06 22.10
C LEU A 141 -7.60 4.21 22.51
N GLU A 142 -7.47 4.70 23.73
CA GLU A 142 -8.30 5.78 24.28
C GLU A 142 -7.69 7.19 24.07
N GLN A 143 -6.50 7.27 23.45
CA GLN A 143 -5.84 8.54 23.16
C GLN A 143 -6.43 9.17 21.91
N GLN A 144 -6.66 10.48 21.91
CA GLN A 144 -7.05 11.23 20.72
C GLN A 144 -5.95 11.15 19.65
N ALA A 145 -6.34 10.93 18.39
CA ALA A 145 -5.41 10.79 17.28
C ALA A 145 -4.57 12.05 17.02
N ALA A 146 -5.09 13.24 17.37
CA ALA A 146 -4.33 14.50 17.32
C ALA A 146 -3.04 14.45 18.14
N LEU A 147 -3.02 13.72 19.27
CA LEU A 147 -1.91 13.65 20.23
C LEU A 147 -0.87 12.57 19.87
N LEU A 148 -1.08 11.81 18.80
CA LEU A 148 -0.12 10.82 18.32
C LEU A 148 1.08 11.49 17.67
N SER A 149 2.26 10.85 17.77
CA SER A 149 3.43 11.23 16.96
C SER A 149 3.13 11.05 15.47
N HIS A 150 3.99 11.62 14.61
CA HIS A 150 3.83 11.47 13.18
C HIS A 150 3.85 9.99 12.76
N GLY A 151 4.80 9.20 13.25
CA GLY A 151 4.87 7.76 12.97
C GLY A 151 3.65 6.99 13.49
N GLN A 152 3.16 7.31 14.70
CA GLN A 152 1.95 6.70 15.24
C GLN A 152 0.70 7.03 14.42
N LYS A 153 0.60 8.24 13.87
CA LYS A 153 -0.47 8.61 12.93
C LYS A 153 -0.42 7.76 11.66
N GLN A 154 0.78 7.51 11.13
CA GLN A 154 0.97 6.61 9.98
C GLN A 154 0.58 5.16 10.30
N TRP A 155 0.91 4.65 11.50
CA TRP A 155 0.48 3.33 11.95
C TRP A 155 -1.04 3.24 12.11
N LEU A 156 -1.68 4.30 12.63
CA LEU A 156 -3.13 4.36 12.72
C LEU A 156 -3.79 4.27 11.33
N GLU A 157 -3.26 4.96 10.33
CA GLU A 157 -3.76 4.87 8.95
C GLU A 157 -3.62 3.46 8.37
N ILE A 158 -2.47 2.80 8.60
CA ILE A 158 -2.30 1.39 8.22
C ILE A 158 -3.35 0.54 8.95
N GLY A 159 -3.57 0.78 10.26
CA GLY A 159 -4.60 0.11 11.04
C GLY A 159 -6.01 0.28 10.47
N MET A 160 -6.38 1.51 10.08
CA MET A 160 -7.67 1.79 9.46
C MET A 160 -7.86 1.00 8.14
N LEU A 161 -6.81 0.82 7.35
CA LEU A 161 -6.85 -0.05 6.18
C LEU A 161 -6.98 -1.53 6.58
N LEU A 162 -6.22 -1.99 7.58
CA LEU A 162 -6.27 -3.36 8.07
C LEU A 162 -7.63 -3.74 8.66
N MET A 163 -8.40 -2.77 9.18
CA MET A 163 -9.80 -3.02 9.62
C MET A 163 -10.68 -3.55 8.49
N GLN A 164 -10.37 -3.21 7.23
CA GLN A 164 -11.09 -3.66 6.04
C GLN A 164 -10.65 -5.03 5.54
N ASP A 165 -9.66 -5.64 6.17
CA ASP A 165 -9.05 -6.92 5.83
C ASP A 165 -8.61 -7.08 4.37
N PRO A 166 -7.75 -6.16 3.86
CA PRO A 166 -7.28 -6.22 2.50
C PRO A 166 -6.34 -7.42 2.30
N GLU A 167 -6.39 -8.03 1.10
CA GLU A 167 -5.44 -9.08 0.71
C GLU A 167 -4.20 -8.50 0.01
N LEU A 168 -4.36 -7.33 -0.63
CA LEU A 168 -3.28 -6.53 -1.19
C LEU A 168 -3.29 -5.15 -0.53
N LEU A 169 -2.19 -4.79 0.12
CA LEU A 169 -1.99 -3.47 0.73
C LEU A 169 -0.96 -2.68 -0.07
N MET A 170 -1.29 -1.43 -0.42
CA MET A 170 -0.41 -0.53 -1.15
C MET A 170 -0.10 0.70 -0.30
N LEU A 171 1.19 0.97 -0.07
CA LEU A 171 1.68 2.05 0.76
C LEU A 171 2.63 2.95 -0.05
N ASP A 172 2.37 4.25 -0.03
CA ASP A 172 3.20 5.24 -0.70
C ASP A 172 3.98 6.03 0.37
N GLU A 173 5.30 5.86 0.39
CA GLU A 173 6.27 6.45 1.32
C GLU A 173 5.85 6.33 2.80
N PRO A 174 5.63 5.10 3.32
CA PRO A 174 5.05 4.90 4.66
C PRO A 174 5.94 5.38 5.81
N VAL A 175 7.24 5.61 5.59
CA VAL A 175 8.19 6.04 6.64
C VAL A 175 8.66 7.49 6.50
N ALA A 176 8.08 8.26 5.56
CA ALA A 176 8.44 9.66 5.40
C ALA A 176 8.24 10.44 6.71
N GLY A 177 9.26 11.21 7.12
CA GLY A 177 9.21 12.02 8.35
C GLY A 177 9.30 11.25 9.68
N MET A 178 9.50 9.94 9.65
CA MET A 178 9.66 9.12 10.86
C MET A 178 11.06 9.22 11.45
N THR A 179 11.17 9.09 12.76
CA THR A 179 12.42 8.87 13.48
C THR A 179 13.02 7.50 13.13
N VAL A 180 14.33 7.31 13.43
CA VAL A 180 15.00 6.02 13.20
C VAL A 180 14.27 4.87 13.89
N ASN A 181 13.86 5.06 15.16
CA ASN A 181 13.15 4.02 15.92
C ASN A 181 11.76 3.70 15.32
N GLU A 182 11.01 4.72 14.89
CA GLU A 182 9.72 4.49 14.22
C GLU A 182 9.87 3.75 12.90
N ARG A 183 10.95 4.03 12.13
CA ARG A 183 11.27 3.28 10.90
C ARG A 183 11.58 1.81 11.17
N GLU A 184 12.36 1.50 12.21
CA GLU A 184 12.62 0.10 12.60
C GLU A 184 11.33 -0.63 12.95
N GLN A 185 10.49 -0.03 13.80
CA GLN A 185 9.20 -0.59 14.18
C GLN A 185 8.27 -0.76 12.98
N THR A 186 8.30 0.18 12.03
CA THR A 186 7.53 0.07 10.77
C THR A 186 8.04 -1.07 9.90
N ALA A 187 9.36 -1.29 9.83
CA ALA A 187 9.91 -2.43 9.11
C ALA A 187 9.43 -3.77 9.70
N GLU A 188 9.47 -3.91 11.03
CA GLU A 188 8.95 -5.11 11.71
C GLU A 188 7.44 -5.29 11.47
N LEU A 189 6.67 -4.20 11.54
CA LEU A 189 5.24 -4.18 11.25
C LEU A 189 4.95 -4.69 9.83
N LEU A 190 5.61 -4.15 8.81
CA LEU A 190 5.39 -4.54 7.41
C LEU A 190 5.80 -5.98 7.14
N ASN A 191 6.91 -6.44 7.71
CA ASN A 191 7.35 -7.83 7.63
C ASN A 191 6.35 -8.78 8.31
N ARG A 192 5.67 -8.36 9.38
CA ARG A 192 4.61 -9.14 10.04
C ARG A 192 3.34 -9.19 9.20
N ILE A 193 2.91 -8.05 8.64
CA ILE A 193 1.74 -7.96 7.77
C ILE A 193 1.91 -8.82 6.52
N SER A 194 3.10 -8.81 5.91
CA SER A 194 3.37 -9.53 4.65
C SER A 194 3.31 -11.06 4.78
N LYS A 195 3.32 -11.61 5.99
CA LYS A 195 3.16 -13.07 6.20
C LYS A 195 1.78 -13.59 5.76
N ASN A 196 0.76 -12.75 5.80
CA ASN A 196 -0.63 -13.13 5.53
C ASN A 196 -1.29 -12.26 4.45
N ARG A 197 -0.59 -11.26 3.92
CA ARG A 197 -1.08 -10.32 2.90
C ARG A 197 0.03 -9.96 1.94
N SER A 198 -0.31 -9.68 0.70
CA SER A 198 0.67 -9.08 -0.22
C SER A 198 0.75 -7.57 0.04
N VAL A 199 1.96 -7.03 0.00
CA VAL A 199 2.21 -5.61 0.28
C VAL A 199 3.04 -5.02 -0.86
N ILE A 200 2.61 -3.89 -1.42
CA ILE A 200 3.40 -3.07 -2.34
C ILE A 200 3.77 -1.79 -1.60
N VAL A 201 5.05 -1.48 -1.54
CA VAL A 201 5.57 -0.27 -0.91
C VAL A 201 6.32 0.54 -1.96
N ILE A 202 5.97 1.83 -2.11
CA ILE A 202 6.81 2.79 -2.82
C ILE A 202 7.73 3.42 -1.79
N GLU A 203 9.03 3.37 -2.03
CA GLU A 203 10.02 3.97 -1.13
C GLU A 203 11.25 4.48 -1.89
N HIS A 204 11.96 5.38 -1.24
CA HIS A 204 13.23 5.93 -1.73
C HIS A 204 14.35 5.82 -0.68
N ASP A 205 14.05 5.47 0.57
CA ASP A 205 15.03 5.18 1.62
C ASP A 205 15.59 3.76 1.42
N MET A 206 16.79 3.67 0.83
CA MET A 206 17.41 2.40 0.48
C MET A 206 17.78 1.55 1.69
N GLU A 207 18.03 2.17 2.86
CA GLU A 207 18.28 1.43 4.10
C GLU A 207 17.00 0.74 4.57
N PHE A 208 15.88 1.46 4.55
CA PHE A 208 14.58 0.89 4.87
C PHE A 208 14.14 -0.18 3.87
N VAL A 209 14.32 0.07 2.56
CA VAL A 209 14.03 -0.91 1.50
C VAL A 209 14.77 -2.22 1.75
N ARG A 210 16.06 -2.16 2.10
CA ARG A 210 16.88 -3.35 2.37
C ARG A 210 16.36 -4.19 3.54
N LYS A 211 15.68 -3.57 4.51
CA LYS A 211 15.12 -4.26 5.69
C LYS A 211 13.80 -4.97 5.41
N ILE A 212 13.02 -4.48 4.45
CA ILE A 212 11.66 -4.97 4.24
C ILE A 212 11.47 -5.77 2.94
N ALA A 213 12.24 -5.48 1.89
CA ALA A 213 11.94 -5.99 0.56
C ALA A 213 12.23 -7.49 0.43
N HIS A 214 11.19 -8.25 0.09
CA HIS A 214 11.39 -9.62 -0.45
C HIS A 214 11.88 -9.53 -1.90
N LYS A 215 11.35 -8.57 -2.66
CA LYS A 215 11.69 -8.30 -4.04
C LYS A 215 11.59 -6.81 -4.33
N VAL A 216 12.52 -6.28 -5.10
CA VAL A 216 12.55 -4.87 -5.51
C VAL A 216 12.29 -4.78 -7.00
N THR A 217 11.46 -3.83 -7.40
CA THR A 217 11.21 -3.44 -8.79
C THR A 217 11.65 -2.00 -8.99
N VAL A 218 12.47 -1.74 -9.99
CA VAL A 218 12.93 -0.38 -10.34
C VAL A 218 12.13 0.14 -11.52
N LEU A 219 11.46 1.26 -11.31
CA LEU A 219 10.76 2.01 -12.36
C LEU A 219 11.61 3.17 -12.85
N HIS A 220 11.63 3.36 -14.17
CA HIS A 220 12.18 4.54 -14.82
C HIS A 220 11.36 4.87 -16.06
N GLN A 221 10.93 6.13 -16.20
CA GLN A 221 10.15 6.62 -17.34
C GLN A 221 8.96 5.71 -17.70
N GLY A 222 8.21 5.29 -16.69
CA GLY A 222 7.02 4.45 -16.85
C GLY A 222 7.26 2.97 -17.16
N LYS A 223 8.52 2.50 -17.12
CA LYS A 223 8.91 1.12 -17.42
C LYS A 223 9.62 0.45 -16.25
N VAL A 224 9.51 -0.87 -16.17
CA VAL A 224 10.35 -1.68 -15.29
C VAL A 224 11.71 -1.86 -15.94
N ILE A 225 12.78 -1.38 -15.31
CA ILE A 225 14.15 -1.52 -15.83
C ILE A 225 14.94 -2.63 -15.16
N ALA A 226 14.61 -2.98 -13.91
CA ALA A 226 15.22 -4.09 -13.19
C ALA A 226 14.26 -4.66 -12.15
N GLU A 227 14.41 -5.95 -11.84
CA GLU A 227 13.66 -6.65 -10.81
C GLU A 227 14.48 -7.77 -10.16
N GLY A 228 14.37 -7.93 -8.85
CA GLY A 228 15.05 -9.00 -8.10
C GLY A 228 15.29 -8.66 -6.63
N SER A 229 16.26 -9.35 -6.02
CA SER A 229 16.75 -9.00 -4.70
C SER A 229 17.41 -7.61 -4.70
N MET A 230 17.49 -6.98 -3.54
CA MET A 230 18.13 -5.67 -3.40
C MET A 230 19.56 -5.68 -3.98
N ASP A 231 20.35 -6.72 -3.69
CA ASP A 231 21.73 -6.82 -4.18
C ASP A 231 21.80 -6.96 -5.71
N LYS A 232 20.89 -7.74 -6.32
CA LYS A 232 20.79 -7.87 -7.78
C LYS A 232 20.45 -6.53 -8.44
N VAL A 233 19.49 -5.80 -7.87
CA VAL A 233 19.02 -4.54 -8.43
C VAL A 233 20.07 -3.44 -8.30
N THR A 234 20.76 -3.35 -7.15
CA THR A 234 21.82 -2.35 -6.93
C THR A 234 23.08 -2.60 -7.77
N ALA A 235 23.28 -3.83 -8.24
CA ALA A 235 24.40 -4.18 -9.14
C ALA A 235 24.05 -4.03 -10.66
N ASP A 236 22.79 -3.76 -11.01
CA ASP A 236 22.38 -3.60 -12.41
C ASP A 236 22.91 -2.28 -12.99
N PRO A 237 23.69 -2.32 -14.09
CA PRO A 237 24.26 -1.09 -14.70
C PRO A 237 23.20 -0.05 -15.07
N ARG A 238 22.01 -0.47 -15.50
CA ARG A 238 20.90 0.44 -15.86
C ARG A 238 20.38 1.19 -14.64
N VAL A 239 20.34 0.51 -13.49
CA VAL A 239 19.92 1.13 -12.22
C VAL A 239 20.98 2.11 -11.74
N ILE A 240 22.26 1.73 -11.81
CA ILE A 240 23.39 2.60 -11.46
C ILE A 240 23.36 3.87 -12.32
N GLU A 241 23.17 3.75 -13.63
CA GLU A 241 23.09 4.91 -14.54
C GLU A 241 21.94 5.87 -14.15
N VAL A 242 20.75 5.34 -13.83
CA VAL A 242 19.56 6.12 -13.45
C VAL A 242 19.75 6.88 -12.13
N TYR A 243 20.50 6.31 -11.18
CA TYR A 243 20.70 6.92 -9.86
C TYR A 243 21.99 7.74 -9.71
N LEU A 244 23.03 7.43 -10.48
CA LEU A 244 24.36 8.08 -10.41
C LEU A 244 24.72 8.86 -11.67
N GLY A 245 23.97 8.72 -12.76
CA GLY A 245 24.26 9.33 -14.07
C GLY A 245 23.85 10.80 -14.21
N HIS A 246 23.66 11.52 -13.09
CA HIS A 246 23.34 12.96 -13.08
C HIS A 246 24.37 13.72 -12.28
#